data_5a722763b2509c674307a5b29ff44ca2
#
_entry.id   5a722763b2509c674307a5b29ff44ca2
#
_cell.length_a   1.000
_cell.length_b   1.000
_cell.length_c   1.000
_cell.angle_alpha   90.00
_cell.angle_beta   90.00
_cell.angle_gamma   90.00
#
_symmetry.space_group_name_H-M   'P 1'
#
loop_
_entity.id
_entity.type
_entity.pdbx_description
1 polymer ?
#
loop_
_entity_poly.entity_id
_entity_poly.type
_entity_poly.pdbx_seq_one_letter_code
_entity_poly.pdbx_strand_id
1 'polypeptide(L)'
;MNKKQKKMLTRIIIAAVLMIAFKVIGTFVDIPTVVLFIMYMVPYLVIGYDILRKAIKGILNRQVFDENFLMAVATVGAIIIALVDDGDFTEAIAVMLFYQIGELFQNIAVGKSRKNISELMDIRPDYANIEVDGKLEQVDPDEVEVGTVIVVKPGEKVPIDGIIEEGNTTLNTSALTGESLPRQAKAGDEVISGCINMSGVLKIRTTKEFGDSTVSKILDLVENASSKKSRSENFISKFAKIYTPAVCYGALALAIIPPLVSMIFLGVSPQWGMWIYRALTFLVISCPCALVISIPLSFFAGIGGASNQGVLVKGSSYLEALAETDIVVFDKTGTMTQGVFEVSGVYNNTIDKDELIKYAAFAESYSTHPISKSLQKAYGKEIDKTLVTDVEEISGEGVKANVSGREVAAGNRKLMRRLGLEYAECNEVGTQVHVAVDGAYAGLILISDLLKPHAKQAIEELKKAGVRKTVMLTGDAKNVADAVAKELNIDAVYSELLPADKVSKVEELLEHKKSKKKLAFVGDGINDAPVLSRADIGIAMGALGSDAAIEAADIVLMDDDPLKISKAIKISRKCLRIVYENIYFAIGIKLICLVLGAIGIANMWVAIFADVGVMVIAVINAIRALFVKNL
;
A
#
# COMPACT_ATOMS: atom_id res chain seq x y z
N MET A 1 3.43 25.55 -3.42
CA MET A 1 4.89 25.66 -3.18
C MET A 1 5.14 26.12 -1.75
N ASN A 2 5.99 25.40 -1.03
CA ASN A 2 6.40 25.78 0.32
C ASN A 2 7.45 26.93 0.31
N LYS A 3 7.77 27.47 1.50
CA LYS A 3 8.71 28.60 1.64
C LYS A 3 10.10 28.32 1.05
N LYS A 4 10.59 27.08 1.16
CA LYS A 4 11.88 26.63 0.62
C LYS A 4 11.86 26.58 -0.91
N GLN A 5 10.79 26.06 -1.51
CA GLN A 5 10.60 25.99 -2.97
C GLN A 5 10.49 27.38 -3.60
N LYS A 6 9.76 28.31 -2.94
CA LYS A 6 9.68 29.72 -3.41
C LYS A 6 11.07 30.38 -3.43
N LYS A 7 11.86 30.20 -2.35
CA LYS A 7 13.23 30.75 -2.27
C LYS A 7 14.13 30.18 -3.39
N MET A 8 14.03 28.89 -3.69
CA MET A 8 14.78 28.23 -4.76
C MET A 8 14.38 28.78 -6.13
N LEU A 9 13.08 28.91 -6.40
CA LEU A 9 12.58 29.52 -7.64
C LEU A 9 13.07 30.95 -7.83
N THR A 10 13.06 31.77 -6.77
CA THR A 10 13.56 33.14 -6.82
C THR A 10 15.05 33.19 -7.22
N ARG A 11 15.88 32.29 -6.64
CA ARG A 11 17.31 32.19 -7.00
C ARG A 11 17.52 31.79 -8.46
N ILE A 12 16.73 30.82 -8.96
CA ILE A 12 16.75 30.39 -10.35
C ILE A 12 16.43 31.55 -11.27
N ILE A 13 15.37 32.31 -10.99
CA ILE A 13 14.96 33.47 -11.81
C ILE A 13 16.04 34.56 -11.81
N ILE A 14 16.58 34.90 -10.63
CA ILE A 14 17.65 35.92 -10.52
C ILE A 14 18.87 35.52 -11.33
N ALA A 15 19.35 34.26 -11.17
CA ALA A 15 20.53 33.79 -11.88
C ALA A 15 20.30 33.73 -13.40
N ALA A 16 19.12 33.30 -13.86
CA ALA A 16 18.77 33.27 -15.28
C ALA A 16 18.73 34.70 -15.90
N VAL A 17 18.09 35.64 -15.21
CA VAL A 17 18.02 37.05 -15.67
C VAL A 17 19.41 37.66 -15.75
N LEU A 18 20.25 37.47 -14.73
CA LEU A 18 21.62 37.96 -14.72
C LEU A 18 22.47 37.34 -15.84
N MET A 19 22.36 36.03 -16.05
CA MET A 19 23.07 35.31 -17.10
C MET A 19 22.71 35.86 -18.49
N ILE A 20 21.41 36.02 -18.76
CA ILE A 20 20.93 36.55 -20.03
C ILE A 20 21.36 38.02 -20.20
N ALA A 21 21.21 38.85 -19.17
CA ALA A 21 21.62 40.24 -19.20
C ALA A 21 23.13 40.39 -19.52
N PHE A 22 23.98 39.62 -18.86
CA PHE A 22 25.42 39.65 -19.09
C PHE A 22 25.81 39.14 -20.48
N LYS A 23 25.09 38.12 -20.99
CA LYS A 23 25.31 37.65 -22.37
C LYS A 23 24.94 38.73 -23.40
N VAL A 24 23.81 39.39 -23.21
CA VAL A 24 23.40 40.52 -24.09
C VAL A 24 24.38 41.68 -24.02
N ILE A 25 24.83 42.08 -22.82
CA ILE A 25 25.83 43.14 -22.67
C ILE A 25 27.14 42.76 -23.38
N GLY A 26 27.63 41.53 -23.21
CA GLY A 26 28.84 41.03 -23.86
C GLY A 26 28.77 40.96 -25.41
N THR A 27 27.56 40.98 -26.01
CA THR A 27 27.41 41.08 -27.48
C THR A 27 27.54 42.50 -28.02
N PHE A 28 27.34 43.52 -27.16
CA PHE A 28 27.40 44.93 -27.56
C PHE A 28 28.66 45.66 -27.10
N VAL A 29 29.37 45.09 -26.09
CA VAL A 29 30.55 45.72 -25.47
C VAL A 29 31.67 44.71 -25.40
N ASP A 30 32.85 45.02 -25.89
CA ASP A 30 34.05 44.22 -25.71
C ASP A 30 34.55 44.36 -24.27
N ILE A 31 34.32 43.32 -23.46
CA ILE A 31 34.64 43.28 -22.03
C ILE A 31 35.85 42.38 -21.84
N PRO A 32 36.89 42.79 -21.11
CA PRO A 32 38.02 41.91 -20.79
C PRO A 32 37.59 40.65 -20.05
N THR A 33 38.18 39.48 -20.37
CA THR A 33 37.86 38.14 -19.83
C THR A 33 37.80 38.12 -18.32
N VAL A 34 38.72 38.84 -17.63
CA VAL A 34 38.73 38.91 -16.15
C VAL A 34 37.48 39.60 -15.58
N VAL A 35 36.99 40.65 -16.27
CA VAL A 35 35.77 41.37 -15.85
C VAL A 35 34.54 40.51 -16.13
N LEU A 36 34.50 39.85 -17.29
CA LEU A 36 33.45 38.84 -17.59
C LEU A 36 33.40 37.74 -16.55
N PHE A 37 34.55 37.19 -16.15
CA PHE A 37 34.63 36.18 -15.09
C PHE A 37 34.00 36.68 -13.79
N ILE A 38 34.34 37.88 -13.33
CA ILE A 38 33.77 38.46 -12.10
C ILE A 38 32.24 38.64 -12.25
N MET A 39 31.78 39.12 -13.38
CA MET A 39 30.35 39.29 -13.66
C MET A 39 29.60 37.97 -13.63
N TYR A 40 30.09 36.94 -14.31
CA TYR A 40 29.44 35.62 -14.36
C TYR A 40 29.59 34.83 -13.05
N MET A 41 30.58 35.14 -12.21
CA MET A 41 30.73 34.53 -10.88
C MET A 41 29.55 34.90 -9.96
N VAL A 42 28.92 36.08 -10.14
CA VAL A 42 27.75 36.49 -9.34
C VAL A 42 26.55 35.51 -9.53
N PRO A 43 25.99 35.32 -10.73
CA PRO A 43 24.90 34.37 -10.92
C PRO A 43 25.32 32.94 -10.62
N TYR A 44 26.57 32.53 -10.87
CA TYR A 44 27.08 31.21 -10.51
C TYR A 44 27.02 30.95 -9.01
N LEU A 45 27.47 31.90 -8.18
CA LEU A 45 27.39 31.77 -6.72
C LEU A 45 25.97 31.86 -6.19
N VAL A 46 25.11 32.71 -6.77
CA VAL A 46 23.70 32.82 -6.41
C VAL A 46 22.97 31.48 -6.60
N ILE A 47 23.23 30.80 -7.72
CA ILE A 47 22.55 29.54 -8.04
C ILE A 47 23.23 28.33 -7.41
N GLY A 48 24.59 28.31 -7.33
CA GLY A 48 25.38 27.14 -6.97
C GLY A 48 25.82 27.05 -5.51
N TYR A 49 25.61 28.08 -4.70
CA TYR A 49 26.12 28.15 -3.32
C TYR A 49 25.80 26.91 -2.48
N ASP A 50 24.58 26.41 -2.52
CA ASP A 50 24.14 25.25 -1.75
C ASP A 50 24.77 23.94 -2.25
N ILE A 51 24.95 23.79 -3.57
CA ILE A 51 25.57 22.63 -4.19
C ILE A 51 27.06 22.59 -3.82
N LEU A 52 27.77 23.73 -3.99
CA LEU A 52 29.17 23.85 -3.62
C LEU A 52 29.41 23.57 -2.13
N ARG A 53 28.54 24.10 -1.25
CA ARG A 53 28.60 23.83 0.18
C ARG A 53 28.37 22.35 0.51
N LYS A 54 27.38 21.69 -0.16
CA LYS A 54 27.12 20.26 0.01
C LYS A 54 28.32 19.43 -0.49
N ALA A 55 28.90 19.77 -1.64
CA ALA A 55 30.06 19.08 -2.20
C ALA A 55 31.27 19.17 -1.24
N ILE A 56 31.60 20.37 -0.73
CA ILE A 56 32.66 20.55 0.26
C ILE A 56 32.40 19.73 1.52
N LYS A 57 31.18 19.78 2.04
CA LYS A 57 30.80 18.99 3.23
C LYS A 57 30.88 17.48 2.96
N GLY A 58 30.54 17.01 1.76
CA GLY A 58 30.66 15.64 1.32
C GLY A 58 32.14 15.18 1.33
N ILE A 59 33.03 15.99 0.79
CA ILE A 59 34.50 15.73 0.81
C ILE A 59 35.03 15.62 2.26
N LEU A 60 34.64 16.56 3.12
CA LEU A 60 35.07 16.57 4.53
C LEU A 60 34.55 15.33 5.29
N ASN A 61 33.35 14.84 4.95
CA ASN A 61 32.74 13.65 5.55
C ASN A 61 33.16 12.33 4.85
N ARG A 62 34.16 12.33 3.96
CA ARG A 62 34.61 11.17 3.17
C ARG A 62 33.53 10.54 2.26
N GLN A 63 32.51 11.29 1.91
CA GLN A 63 31.48 10.94 0.93
C GLN A 63 31.75 11.70 -0.38
N VAL A 64 32.88 11.40 -1.01
CA VAL A 64 33.45 12.21 -2.11
C VAL A 64 32.65 12.03 -3.42
N PHE A 65 32.04 10.85 -3.65
CA PHE A 65 31.42 10.54 -4.94
C PHE A 65 29.89 10.67 -4.86
N ASP A 66 29.40 11.88 -4.54
CA ASP A 66 27.97 12.20 -4.63
C ASP A 66 27.66 13.07 -5.87
N GLU A 67 26.37 13.25 -6.17
CA GLU A 67 25.89 14.06 -7.29
C GLU A 67 26.32 15.54 -7.19
N ASN A 68 26.38 16.09 -5.96
CA ASN A 68 26.78 17.48 -5.73
C ASN A 68 28.26 17.67 -6.04
N PHE A 69 29.11 16.68 -5.71
CA PHE A 69 30.53 16.68 -6.05
C PHE A 69 30.73 16.64 -7.57
N LEU A 70 30.05 15.75 -8.28
CA LEU A 70 30.14 15.67 -9.76
C LEU A 70 29.78 16.99 -10.42
N MET A 71 28.67 17.62 -9.99
CA MET A 71 28.21 18.90 -10.50
C MET A 71 29.18 20.05 -10.19
N ALA A 72 29.72 20.06 -8.96
CA ALA A 72 30.72 21.07 -8.57
C ALA A 72 32.01 20.95 -9.40
N VAL A 73 32.54 19.73 -9.58
CA VAL A 73 33.76 19.50 -10.39
C VAL A 73 33.51 19.88 -11.85
N ALA A 74 32.36 19.47 -12.42
CA ALA A 74 32.05 19.76 -13.81
C ALA A 74 31.92 21.29 -14.07
N THR A 75 31.22 22.02 -13.20
CA THR A 75 30.99 23.46 -13.39
C THR A 75 32.21 24.31 -13.06
N VAL A 76 32.96 23.98 -12.00
CA VAL A 76 34.23 24.65 -11.70
C VAL A 76 35.24 24.38 -12.83
N GLY A 77 35.33 23.14 -13.32
CA GLY A 77 36.20 22.79 -14.44
C GLY A 77 35.83 23.54 -15.71
N ALA A 78 34.54 23.68 -16.02
CA ALA A 78 34.07 24.49 -17.18
C ALA A 78 34.46 25.95 -17.04
N ILE A 79 34.38 26.55 -15.83
CA ILE A 79 34.83 27.92 -15.56
C ILE A 79 36.34 28.05 -15.79
N ILE A 80 37.14 27.09 -15.35
CA ILE A 80 38.60 27.11 -15.54
C ILE A 80 38.96 27.02 -17.01
N ILE A 81 38.30 26.17 -17.80
CA ILE A 81 38.51 26.09 -19.24
C ILE A 81 38.13 27.41 -19.90
N ALA A 82 36.98 27.98 -19.57
CA ALA A 82 36.56 29.27 -20.11
C ALA A 82 37.53 30.42 -19.80
N LEU A 83 38.25 30.40 -18.69
CA LEU A 83 39.30 31.34 -18.34
C LEU A 83 40.58 31.18 -19.21
N VAL A 84 40.91 29.93 -19.60
CA VAL A 84 42.13 29.64 -20.37
C VAL A 84 41.92 29.82 -21.87
N ASP A 85 40.74 29.48 -22.39
CA ASP A 85 40.44 29.42 -23.83
C ASP A 85 39.57 30.61 -24.29
N ASP A 86 39.48 31.72 -23.51
CA ASP A 86 38.56 32.85 -23.75
C ASP A 86 37.13 32.42 -24.06
N GLY A 87 36.70 31.39 -23.39
CA GLY A 87 35.46 30.68 -23.65
C GLY A 87 34.21 31.30 -23.02
N ASP A 88 33.10 30.64 -23.20
CA ASP A 88 31.78 31.06 -22.74
C ASP A 88 31.48 30.56 -21.31
N PHE A 89 31.53 31.48 -20.32
CA PHE A 89 31.14 31.16 -18.92
C PHE A 89 29.67 30.77 -18.77
N THR A 90 28.83 31.03 -19.79
CA THR A 90 27.39 30.72 -19.73
C THR A 90 27.12 29.25 -19.62
N GLU A 91 27.98 28.36 -20.14
CA GLU A 91 27.80 26.92 -20.05
C GLU A 91 27.81 26.41 -18.60
N ALA A 92 28.77 26.86 -17.79
CA ALA A 92 28.88 26.47 -16.39
C ALA A 92 27.66 26.91 -15.57
N ILE A 93 27.16 28.12 -15.81
CA ILE A 93 25.97 28.66 -15.16
C ILE A 93 24.71 27.93 -15.63
N ALA A 94 24.62 27.65 -16.93
CA ALA A 94 23.50 26.94 -17.51
C ALA A 94 23.38 25.52 -16.90
N VAL A 95 24.49 24.78 -16.78
CA VAL A 95 24.52 23.46 -16.11
C VAL A 95 23.95 23.56 -14.70
N MET A 96 24.47 24.52 -13.90
CA MET A 96 24.03 24.71 -12.52
C MET A 96 22.57 25.16 -12.43
N LEU A 97 22.12 26.00 -13.34
CA LEU A 97 20.75 26.51 -13.43
C LEU A 97 19.77 25.39 -13.76
N PHE A 98 20.04 24.58 -14.78
CA PHE A 98 19.18 23.47 -15.17
C PHE A 98 19.15 22.38 -14.09
N TYR A 99 20.29 22.12 -13.44
CA TYR A 99 20.33 21.20 -12.29
C TYR A 99 19.40 21.70 -11.17
N GLN A 100 19.44 22.99 -10.82
CA GLN A 100 18.56 23.58 -9.81
C GLN A 100 17.08 23.59 -10.23
N ILE A 101 16.78 23.78 -11.52
CA ILE A 101 15.44 23.61 -12.06
C ILE A 101 14.97 22.17 -11.87
N GLY A 102 15.84 21.20 -12.18
CA GLY A 102 15.57 19.78 -11.96
C GLY A 102 15.30 19.45 -10.49
N GLU A 103 16.13 19.96 -9.57
CA GLU A 103 15.97 19.76 -8.12
C GLU A 103 14.67 20.43 -7.61
N LEU A 104 14.31 21.60 -8.14
CA LEU A 104 13.04 22.25 -7.83
C LEU A 104 11.85 21.42 -8.31
N PHE A 105 11.89 20.92 -9.55
CA PHE A 105 10.85 20.08 -10.11
C PHE A 105 10.68 18.79 -9.33
N GLN A 106 11.78 18.15 -8.95
CA GLN A 106 11.81 16.98 -8.06
C GLN A 106 11.14 17.29 -6.72
N ASN A 107 11.54 18.37 -6.05
CA ASN A 107 10.98 18.76 -4.75
C ASN A 107 9.47 19.07 -4.82
N ILE A 108 8.98 19.58 -5.95
CA ILE A 108 7.55 19.81 -6.20
C ILE A 108 6.85 18.47 -6.45
N ALA A 109 7.41 17.60 -7.30
CA ALA A 109 6.81 16.31 -7.65
C ALA A 109 6.72 15.36 -6.44
N VAL A 110 7.82 15.23 -5.67
CA VAL A 110 7.85 14.45 -4.43
C VAL A 110 6.92 15.05 -3.38
N GLY A 111 6.92 16.38 -3.23
CA GLY A 111 6.02 17.08 -2.33
C GLY A 111 4.55 16.90 -2.70
N LYS A 112 4.21 16.92 -3.98
CA LYS A 112 2.84 16.69 -4.47
C LYS A 112 2.43 15.22 -4.31
N SER A 113 3.31 14.28 -4.57
CA SER A 113 3.05 12.85 -4.34
C SER A 113 2.84 12.55 -2.85
N ARG A 114 3.67 13.12 -1.97
CA ARG A 114 3.47 13.04 -0.52
C ARG A 114 2.19 13.77 -0.08
N LYS A 115 1.84 14.89 -0.69
CA LYS A 115 0.62 15.62 -0.40
C LYS A 115 -0.63 14.89 -0.88
N ASN A 116 -0.61 14.21 -2.01
CA ASN A 116 -1.70 13.35 -2.45
C ASN A 116 -1.89 12.14 -1.51
N ILE A 117 -0.81 11.62 -0.92
CA ILE A 117 -0.88 10.65 0.19
C ILE A 117 -1.42 11.33 1.45
N SER A 118 -1.05 12.58 1.72
CA SER A 118 -1.55 13.39 2.84
C SER A 118 -2.98 13.91 2.62
N GLU A 119 -3.47 14.03 1.38
CA GLU A 119 -4.89 14.32 1.09
C GLU A 119 -5.76 13.06 1.27
N LEU A 120 -5.17 11.86 1.18
CA LEU A 120 -5.72 10.64 1.79
C LEU A 120 -5.63 10.69 3.33
N MET A 121 -4.70 11.44 3.89
CA MET A 121 -4.56 11.76 5.31
C MET A 121 -5.50 12.89 5.77
N ASP A 122 -6.29 13.49 4.88
CA ASP A 122 -7.40 14.39 5.26
C ASP A 122 -8.55 13.65 5.95
N ILE A 123 -8.34 12.34 6.25
CA ILE A 123 -9.19 11.58 7.18
C ILE A 123 -8.92 11.95 8.65
N ARG A 124 -7.78 12.54 9.00
CA ARG A 124 -7.50 12.95 10.38
C ARG A 124 -8.52 14.01 10.81
N PRO A 125 -9.24 13.79 11.90
CA PRO A 125 -10.08 14.82 12.51
C PRO A 125 -9.22 15.90 13.16
N ASP A 126 -9.63 17.16 13.02
CA ASP A 126 -8.90 18.29 13.61
C ASP A 126 -9.27 18.50 15.08
N TYR A 127 -10.45 18.04 15.50
CA TYR A 127 -10.99 18.21 16.85
C TYR A 127 -12.04 17.14 17.19
N ALA A 128 -12.32 16.98 18.47
CA ALA A 128 -13.46 16.25 19.00
C ALA A 128 -14.36 17.22 19.77
N ASN A 129 -15.70 17.09 19.64
CA ASN A 129 -16.63 17.85 20.49
C ASN A 129 -17.00 16.97 21.67
N ILE A 130 -16.76 17.45 22.91
CA ILE A 130 -17.19 16.84 24.16
C ILE A 130 -18.24 17.70 24.81
N GLU A 131 -19.15 17.11 25.61
CA GLU A 131 -20.16 17.84 26.36
C GLU A 131 -19.68 18.04 27.80
N VAL A 132 -19.36 19.29 28.16
CA VAL A 132 -18.94 19.69 29.51
C VAL A 132 -19.98 20.69 30.06
N ASP A 133 -20.59 20.38 31.17
CA ASP A 133 -21.61 21.22 31.82
C ASP A 133 -22.76 21.66 30.88
N GLY A 134 -23.18 20.77 29.95
CA GLY A 134 -24.26 21.04 28.99
C GLY A 134 -23.84 21.96 27.82
N LYS A 135 -22.56 22.24 27.65
CA LYS A 135 -22.00 22.98 26.50
C LYS A 135 -21.03 22.10 25.73
N LEU A 136 -21.05 22.26 24.39
CA LEU A 136 -20.09 21.59 23.53
C LEU A 136 -18.77 22.37 23.53
N GLU A 137 -17.69 21.71 23.91
CA GLU A 137 -16.34 22.20 23.87
C GLU A 137 -15.54 21.42 22.83
N GLN A 138 -14.72 22.12 22.02
CA GLN A 138 -13.81 21.52 21.08
C GLN A 138 -12.47 21.27 21.73
N VAL A 139 -12.04 20.02 21.76
CA VAL A 139 -10.76 19.58 22.33
C VAL A 139 -9.93 18.87 21.25
N ASP A 140 -8.61 18.77 21.48
CA ASP A 140 -7.78 17.92 20.64
C ASP A 140 -8.18 16.45 20.82
N PRO A 141 -8.33 15.65 19.75
CA PRO A 141 -8.64 14.23 19.87
C PRO A 141 -7.67 13.46 20.77
N ASP A 142 -6.40 13.87 20.84
CA ASP A 142 -5.39 13.27 21.72
C ASP A 142 -5.68 13.47 23.23
N GLU A 143 -6.55 14.41 23.58
CA GLU A 143 -6.93 14.70 24.99
C GLU A 143 -8.18 13.93 25.44
N VAL A 144 -8.82 13.16 24.53
CA VAL A 144 -10.08 12.45 24.81
C VAL A 144 -9.79 11.08 25.41
N GLU A 145 -10.23 10.84 26.65
CA GLU A 145 -10.08 9.56 27.34
C GLU A 145 -11.09 8.51 26.84
N VAL A 146 -10.75 7.23 27.00
CA VAL A 146 -11.65 6.10 26.70
C VAL A 146 -12.91 6.18 27.59
N GLY A 147 -14.08 5.98 26.99
CA GLY A 147 -15.38 6.06 27.67
C GLY A 147 -16.00 7.46 27.66
N THR A 148 -15.31 8.48 27.14
CA THR A 148 -15.86 9.82 26.95
C THR A 148 -16.94 9.81 25.87
N VAL A 149 -18.03 10.58 26.07
CA VAL A 149 -19.06 10.76 25.06
C VAL A 149 -18.71 11.95 24.17
N ILE A 150 -18.48 11.69 22.91
CA ILE A 150 -18.22 12.71 21.89
C ILE A 150 -19.47 12.96 21.06
N VAL A 151 -19.63 14.21 20.59
CA VAL A 151 -20.77 14.64 19.77
C VAL A 151 -20.29 14.93 18.35
N VAL A 152 -20.85 14.24 17.36
CA VAL A 152 -20.48 14.38 15.93
C VAL A 152 -21.67 14.92 15.15
N LYS A 153 -21.54 16.14 14.61
CA LYS A 153 -22.58 16.81 13.84
C LYS A 153 -22.55 16.38 12.36
N PRO A 154 -23.64 16.61 11.62
CA PRO A 154 -23.62 16.41 10.16
C PRO A 154 -22.51 17.22 9.48
N GLY A 155 -21.75 16.58 8.60
CA GLY A 155 -20.59 17.13 7.92
C GLY A 155 -19.26 16.97 8.68
N GLU A 156 -19.28 16.60 9.96
CA GLU A 156 -18.07 16.38 10.76
C GLU A 156 -17.54 14.94 10.59
N LYS A 157 -16.24 14.77 10.78
CA LYS A 157 -15.59 13.46 10.84
C LYS A 157 -15.74 12.88 12.24
N VAL A 158 -15.94 11.58 12.34
CA VAL A 158 -15.85 10.83 13.60
C VAL A 158 -14.41 10.87 14.08
N PRO A 159 -14.13 11.48 15.26
CA PRO A 159 -12.74 11.67 15.69
C PRO A 159 -12.08 10.40 16.24
N ILE A 160 -12.80 9.57 16.95
CA ILE A 160 -12.27 8.38 17.65
C ILE A 160 -13.25 7.22 17.46
N ASP A 161 -12.74 5.99 17.42
CA ASP A 161 -13.56 4.77 17.34
C ASP A 161 -14.46 4.65 18.59
N GLY A 162 -15.70 4.22 18.39
CA GLY A 162 -16.65 4.10 19.51
C GLY A 162 -17.96 3.42 19.15
N ILE A 163 -18.90 3.45 20.10
CA ILE A 163 -20.25 2.89 19.96
C ILE A 163 -21.25 4.06 20.01
N ILE A 164 -22.19 4.08 19.08
CA ILE A 164 -23.26 5.07 19.06
C ILE A 164 -24.18 4.84 20.26
N GLU A 165 -24.31 5.83 21.15
CA GLU A 165 -25.28 5.81 22.25
C GLU A 165 -26.62 6.41 21.82
N GLU A 166 -26.56 7.54 21.10
CA GLU A 166 -27.76 8.24 20.66
C GLU A 166 -27.58 8.74 19.22
N GLY A 167 -28.65 8.68 18.46
CA GLY A 167 -28.71 9.19 17.10
C GLY A 167 -28.88 8.08 16.04
N ASN A 168 -29.22 8.54 14.84
CA ASN A 168 -29.35 7.72 13.63
C ASN A 168 -28.86 8.55 12.45
N THR A 169 -27.98 8.00 11.66
CA THR A 169 -27.36 8.72 10.56
C THR A 169 -26.96 7.79 9.41
N THR A 170 -26.51 8.43 8.36
CA THR A 170 -25.78 7.77 7.27
C THR A 170 -24.31 8.22 7.32
N LEU A 171 -23.38 7.28 7.34
CA LEU A 171 -21.93 7.52 7.38
C LEU A 171 -21.33 7.37 5.99
N ASN A 172 -20.56 8.35 5.57
CA ASN A 172 -19.73 8.23 4.38
C ASN A 172 -18.36 7.64 4.77
N THR A 173 -18.11 6.42 4.31
CA THR A 173 -16.87 5.67 4.58
C THR A 173 -15.89 5.72 3.39
N SER A 174 -16.22 6.43 2.31
CA SER A 174 -15.48 6.38 1.05
C SER A 174 -14.00 6.76 1.16
N ALA A 175 -13.66 7.65 2.10
CA ALA A 175 -12.27 8.03 2.36
C ALA A 175 -11.43 6.89 2.98
N LEU A 176 -12.07 5.96 3.68
CA LEU A 176 -11.44 4.82 4.33
C LEU A 176 -11.51 3.57 3.46
N THR A 177 -12.70 3.19 3.02
CA THR A 177 -12.95 1.91 2.32
C THR A 177 -12.87 2.04 0.80
N GLY A 178 -12.95 3.26 0.26
CA GLY A 178 -13.09 3.49 -1.19
C GLY A 178 -14.50 3.18 -1.74
N GLU A 179 -15.45 2.81 -0.88
CA GLU A 179 -16.84 2.56 -1.27
C GLU A 179 -17.63 3.87 -1.37
N SER A 180 -18.36 4.04 -2.48
CA SER A 180 -19.16 5.26 -2.70
C SER A 180 -20.53 5.22 -2.05
N LEU A 181 -20.98 4.06 -1.56
CA LEU A 181 -22.29 3.89 -0.93
C LEU A 181 -22.20 4.20 0.57
N PRO A 182 -22.98 5.19 1.05
CA PRO A 182 -23.02 5.50 2.47
C PRO A 182 -23.66 4.37 3.30
N ARG A 183 -23.13 4.11 4.50
CA ARG A 183 -23.61 3.10 5.44
C ARG A 183 -24.59 3.73 6.44
N GLN A 184 -25.73 3.10 6.67
CA GLN A 184 -26.61 3.48 7.77
C GLN A 184 -26.03 3.06 9.12
N ALA A 185 -26.17 3.93 10.13
CA ALA A 185 -25.71 3.68 11.49
C ALA A 185 -26.72 4.22 12.50
N LYS A 186 -26.96 3.46 13.58
CA LYS A 186 -27.95 3.72 14.64
C LYS A 186 -27.38 3.41 16.01
N ALA A 187 -28.10 3.78 17.06
CA ALA A 187 -27.70 3.47 18.43
C ALA A 187 -27.42 1.98 18.62
N GLY A 188 -26.29 1.66 19.26
CA GLY A 188 -25.75 0.31 19.46
C GLY A 188 -24.76 -0.15 18.39
N ASP A 189 -24.65 0.55 17.25
CA ASP A 189 -23.69 0.21 16.20
C ASP A 189 -22.29 0.76 16.52
N GLU A 190 -21.26 -0.02 16.13
CA GLU A 190 -19.88 0.44 16.17
C GLU A 190 -19.58 1.39 15.01
N VAL A 191 -18.86 2.48 15.32
CA VAL A 191 -18.35 3.45 14.35
C VAL A 191 -16.85 3.61 14.48
N ILE A 192 -16.22 3.81 13.33
CA ILE A 192 -14.78 4.00 13.23
C ILE A 192 -14.44 5.46 12.95
N SER A 193 -13.31 5.89 13.46
CA SER A 193 -12.76 7.23 13.21
C SER A 193 -12.51 7.46 11.71
N GLY A 194 -12.63 8.71 11.27
CA GLY A 194 -12.44 9.11 9.87
C GLY A 194 -13.67 8.98 8.98
N CYS A 195 -14.75 8.33 9.41
CA CYS A 195 -16.04 8.38 8.72
C CYS A 195 -16.63 9.79 8.80
N ILE A 196 -17.30 10.25 7.74
CA ILE A 196 -18.01 11.54 7.74
C ILE A 196 -19.47 11.30 8.06
N ASN A 197 -19.97 11.96 9.09
CA ASN A 197 -21.38 11.96 9.44
C ASN A 197 -22.18 12.79 8.42
N MET A 198 -23.19 12.17 7.75
CA MET A 198 -23.92 12.82 6.66
C MET A 198 -25.22 13.50 7.09
N SER A 199 -25.88 13.01 8.13
CA SER A 199 -27.25 13.46 8.50
C SER A 199 -27.36 13.73 10.01
N GLY A 200 -28.03 12.98 10.80
CA GLY A 200 -28.32 13.24 12.21
C GLY A 200 -27.10 13.55 13.11
N VAL A 201 -27.34 14.11 14.29
CA VAL A 201 -26.30 14.27 15.32
C VAL A 201 -26.10 12.93 16.01
N LEU A 202 -24.85 12.52 16.19
CA LEU A 202 -24.46 11.30 16.90
C LEU A 202 -23.83 11.64 18.24
N LYS A 203 -24.20 10.90 19.29
CA LYS A 203 -23.42 10.77 20.51
C LYS A 203 -22.73 9.42 20.51
N ILE A 204 -21.43 9.42 20.61
CA ILE A 204 -20.58 8.24 20.49
C ILE A 204 -19.75 8.11 21.75
N ARG A 205 -19.83 6.95 22.42
CA ARG A 205 -18.93 6.62 23.53
C ARG A 205 -17.64 6.03 22.95
N THR A 206 -16.51 6.68 23.24
CA THR A 206 -15.20 6.23 22.76
C THR A 206 -14.82 4.89 23.37
N THR A 207 -14.27 4.00 22.53
CA THR A 207 -13.79 2.66 22.93
C THR A 207 -12.27 2.57 22.94
N LYS A 208 -11.58 3.54 22.35
CA LYS A 208 -10.11 3.60 22.22
C LYS A 208 -9.63 5.03 22.50
N GLU A 209 -8.34 5.18 22.78
CA GLU A 209 -7.65 6.47 22.69
C GLU A 209 -7.43 6.86 21.23
N PHE A 210 -7.19 8.14 20.95
CA PHE A 210 -6.99 8.60 19.56
C PHE A 210 -5.78 7.94 18.90
N GLY A 211 -4.67 7.75 19.63
CA GLY A 211 -3.48 7.06 19.14
C GLY A 211 -3.72 5.63 18.67
N ASP A 212 -4.68 4.94 19.29
CA ASP A 212 -5.11 3.58 18.97
C ASP A 212 -6.29 3.51 18.00
N SER A 213 -6.83 4.66 17.59
CA SER A 213 -7.96 4.74 16.66
C SER A 213 -7.61 4.23 15.28
N THR A 214 -8.62 3.79 14.54
CA THR A 214 -8.47 3.29 13.16
C THR A 214 -7.77 4.31 12.26
N VAL A 215 -8.14 5.59 12.35
CA VAL A 215 -7.50 6.66 11.58
C VAL A 215 -6.02 6.80 11.94
N SER A 216 -5.68 6.83 13.23
CA SER A 216 -4.29 6.98 13.66
C SER A 216 -3.41 5.84 13.15
N LYS A 217 -3.89 4.60 13.23
CA LYS A 217 -3.20 3.41 12.69
C LYS A 217 -3.02 3.46 11.18
N ILE A 218 -4.05 3.89 10.43
CA ILE A 218 -3.94 4.07 8.98
C ILE A 218 -2.89 5.11 8.64
N LEU A 219 -2.88 6.24 9.34
CA LEU A 219 -1.91 7.31 9.15
C LEU A 219 -0.49 6.82 9.41
N ASP A 220 -0.26 6.10 10.50
CA ASP A 220 1.04 5.52 10.86
C ASP A 220 1.52 4.51 9.80
N LEU A 221 0.63 3.63 9.32
CA LEU A 221 0.94 2.69 8.24
C LEU A 221 1.36 3.38 6.95
N VAL A 222 0.67 4.46 6.57
CA VAL A 222 0.97 5.22 5.35
C VAL A 222 2.27 6.01 5.51
N GLU A 223 2.51 6.62 6.66
CA GLU A 223 3.72 7.38 6.96
C GLU A 223 4.94 6.47 6.99
N ASN A 224 4.84 5.30 7.63
CA ASN A 224 5.90 4.32 7.75
C ASN A 224 6.08 3.44 6.52
N ALA A 225 5.16 3.46 5.54
CA ALA A 225 5.27 2.70 4.30
C ALA A 225 6.56 3.00 3.49
N SER A 226 7.18 4.16 3.72
CA SER A 226 8.46 4.53 3.11
C SER A 226 9.68 3.86 3.75
N SER A 227 9.54 3.24 4.92
CA SER A 227 10.68 2.67 5.68
C SER A 227 11.19 1.36 5.08
N LYS A 228 10.33 0.53 4.50
CA LYS A 228 10.70 -0.76 3.92
C LYS A 228 10.91 -0.65 2.40
N LYS A 229 12.18 -0.38 2.02
CA LYS A 229 12.60 -0.20 0.62
C LYS A 229 12.47 -1.47 -0.19
N SER A 230 12.00 -1.34 -1.44
CA SER A 230 11.94 -2.41 -2.43
C SER A 230 13.33 -2.91 -2.85
N ARG A 231 13.39 -4.08 -3.50
CA ARG A 231 14.63 -4.59 -4.11
C ARG A 231 15.13 -3.65 -5.20
N SER A 232 14.22 -3.05 -5.97
CA SER A 232 14.53 -2.08 -7.01
C SER A 232 15.17 -0.81 -6.42
N GLU A 233 14.66 -0.28 -5.31
CA GLU A 233 15.28 0.87 -4.62
C GLU A 233 16.65 0.53 -4.02
N ASN A 234 16.77 -0.67 -3.42
CA ASN A 234 18.05 -1.15 -2.88
C ASN A 234 19.08 -1.40 -3.99
N PHE A 235 18.64 -1.89 -5.16
CA PHE A 235 19.51 -2.05 -6.33
C PHE A 235 20.06 -0.70 -6.79
N ILE A 236 19.21 0.34 -6.92
CA ILE A 236 19.66 1.68 -7.31
C ILE A 236 20.66 2.24 -6.31
N SER A 237 20.42 2.06 -5.00
CA SER A 237 21.33 2.53 -3.97
C SER A 237 22.70 1.83 -4.05
N LYS A 238 22.74 0.54 -4.35
CA LYS A 238 23.99 -0.22 -4.58
C LYS A 238 24.64 0.15 -5.91
N PHE A 239 23.85 0.30 -6.97
CA PHE A 239 24.31 0.70 -8.29
C PHE A 239 25.02 2.05 -8.23
N ALA A 240 24.41 3.07 -7.60
CA ALA A 240 25.01 4.39 -7.46
C ALA A 240 26.37 4.37 -6.77
N LYS A 241 26.54 3.52 -5.72
CA LYS A 241 27.80 3.38 -5.00
C LYS A 241 28.96 2.84 -5.86
N ILE A 242 28.69 2.05 -6.88
CA ILE A 242 29.70 1.48 -7.78
C ILE A 242 29.83 2.35 -9.04
N TYR A 243 28.70 2.79 -9.58
CA TYR A 243 28.62 3.54 -10.83
C TYR A 243 29.34 4.89 -10.73
N THR A 244 29.11 5.66 -9.67
CA THR A 244 29.68 7.02 -9.56
C THR A 244 31.22 7.02 -9.49
N PRO A 245 31.89 6.19 -8.67
CA PRO A 245 33.34 6.08 -8.75
C PRO A 245 33.85 5.62 -10.12
N ALA A 246 33.19 4.63 -10.74
CA ALA A 246 33.59 4.13 -12.06
C ALA A 246 33.57 5.22 -13.12
N VAL A 247 32.51 6.04 -13.09
CA VAL A 247 32.39 7.20 -13.99
C VAL A 247 33.46 8.27 -13.72
N CYS A 248 33.76 8.57 -12.46
CA CYS A 248 34.83 9.52 -12.12
C CYS A 248 36.18 9.06 -12.65
N TYR A 249 36.51 7.79 -12.48
CA TYR A 249 37.76 7.22 -13.03
C TYR A 249 37.72 7.18 -14.57
N GLY A 250 36.58 6.90 -15.19
CA GLY A 250 36.38 6.95 -16.64
C GLY A 250 36.60 8.36 -17.19
N ALA A 251 36.06 9.40 -16.54
CA ALA A 251 36.26 10.79 -16.91
C ALA A 251 37.74 11.20 -16.77
N LEU A 252 38.38 10.80 -15.68
CA LEU A 252 39.83 11.05 -15.46
C LEU A 252 40.66 10.36 -16.56
N ALA A 253 40.36 9.13 -16.90
CA ALA A 253 41.02 8.41 -17.98
C ALA A 253 40.80 9.13 -19.33
N LEU A 254 39.58 9.60 -19.61
CA LEU A 254 39.25 10.35 -20.82
C LEU A 254 39.98 11.70 -20.89
N ALA A 255 40.22 12.36 -19.75
CA ALA A 255 40.97 13.60 -19.68
C ALA A 255 42.48 13.42 -19.91
N ILE A 256 43.05 12.27 -19.54
CA ILE A 256 44.52 12.06 -19.48
C ILE A 256 45.01 11.15 -20.62
N ILE A 257 44.37 10.01 -20.87
CA ILE A 257 44.89 8.97 -21.79
C ILE A 257 44.93 9.47 -23.25
N PRO A 258 43.89 10.05 -23.85
CA PRO A 258 43.95 10.44 -25.24
C PRO A 258 44.97 11.56 -25.54
N PRO A 259 45.09 12.64 -24.70
CA PRO A 259 46.17 13.61 -24.87
C PRO A 259 47.56 13.01 -24.84
N LEU A 260 47.82 12.10 -23.87
CA LEU A 260 49.12 11.40 -23.75
C LEU A 260 49.41 10.51 -24.97
N VAL A 261 48.40 9.77 -25.44
CA VAL A 261 48.52 8.94 -26.68
C VAL A 261 48.81 9.82 -27.88
N SER A 262 48.12 10.96 -28.03
CA SER A 262 48.37 11.92 -29.12
C SER A 262 49.82 12.47 -29.08
N MET A 263 50.30 12.80 -27.90
CA MET A 263 51.65 13.32 -27.70
C MET A 263 52.74 12.28 -27.94
N ILE A 264 52.58 11.06 -27.36
CA ILE A 264 53.65 10.04 -27.33
C ILE A 264 53.70 9.23 -28.65
N PHE A 265 52.53 8.82 -29.15
CA PHE A 265 52.44 7.86 -30.29
C PHE A 265 52.14 8.54 -31.62
N LEU A 266 51.39 9.66 -31.64
CA LEU A 266 50.99 10.31 -32.88
C LEU A 266 51.79 11.58 -33.20
N GLY A 267 52.58 12.12 -32.26
CA GLY A 267 53.37 13.32 -32.45
C GLY A 267 52.55 14.60 -32.74
N VAL A 268 51.26 14.58 -32.35
CA VAL A 268 50.29 15.68 -32.58
C VAL A 268 50.11 16.46 -31.26
N SER A 269 49.72 17.73 -31.34
CA SER A 269 49.41 18.53 -30.15
C SER A 269 48.37 17.85 -29.27
N PRO A 270 48.57 17.76 -27.95
CA PRO A 270 47.74 16.94 -27.05
C PRO A 270 46.35 17.46 -26.80
N GLN A 271 46.00 18.70 -27.23
CA GLN A 271 44.68 19.34 -27.12
C GLN A 271 44.00 19.12 -25.73
N TRP A 272 44.71 19.39 -24.64
CA TRP A 272 44.25 19.15 -23.27
C TRP A 272 42.89 19.77 -22.98
N GLY A 273 42.65 21.03 -23.42
CA GLY A 273 41.39 21.75 -23.18
C GLY A 273 40.19 20.97 -23.74
N MET A 274 40.31 20.47 -24.99
CA MET A 274 39.26 19.68 -25.63
C MET A 274 38.95 18.38 -24.87
N TRP A 275 39.98 17.63 -24.46
CA TRP A 275 39.75 16.35 -23.76
C TRP A 275 39.25 16.55 -22.32
N ILE A 276 39.68 17.59 -21.63
CA ILE A 276 39.15 17.97 -20.31
C ILE A 276 37.68 18.40 -20.46
N TYR A 277 37.31 19.19 -21.48
CA TYR A 277 35.93 19.55 -21.77
C TYR A 277 35.05 18.30 -22.00
N ARG A 278 35.51 17.35 -22.80
CA ARG A 278 34.82 16.07 -23.02
C ARG A 278 34.65 15.27 -21.72
N ALA A 279 35.67 15.23 -20.88
CA ALA A 279 35.62 14.56 -19.58
C ALA A 279 34.62 15.23 -18.63
N LEU A 280 34.53 16.56 -18.61
CA LEU A 280 33.53 17.29 -17.82
C LEU A 280 32.11 17.07 -18.35
N THR A 281 31.91 17.10 -19.67
CA THR A 281 30.65 16.76 -20.32
C THR A 281 30.23 15.33 -19.97
N PHE A 282 31.17 14.38 -20.01
CA PHE A 282 30.95 12.99 -19.60
C PHE A 282 30.51 12.88 -18.14
N LEU A 283 31.10 13.67 -17.21
CA LEU A 283 30.68 13.70 -15.81
C LEU A 283 29.24 14.21 -15.63
N VAL A 284 28.84 15.28 -16.34
CA VAL A 284 27.48 15.82 -16.30
C VAL A 284 26.46 14.79 -16.78
N ILE A 285 26.70 14.12 -17.92
CA ILE A 285 25.82 13.08 -18.47
C ILE A 285 25.63 11.94 -17.49
N SER A 286 26.64 11.65 -16.69
CA SER A 286 26.70 10.44 -15.86
C SER A 286 25.86 10.49 -14.61
N CYS A 287 25.25 11.63 -14.19
CA CYS A 287 24.43 11.68 -12.99
C CYS A 287 23.25 10.70 -13.09
N PRO A 288 23.06 9.75 -12.16
CA PRO A 288 21.92 8.82 -12.20
C PRO A 288 20.61 9.43 -11.67
N CYS A 289 20.47 10.79 -11.73
CA CYS A 289 19.38 11.55 -11.10
C CYS A 289 18.00 11.05 -11.47
N ALA A 290 17.76 10.73 -12.75
CA ALA A 290 16.48 10.20 -13.23
C ALA A 290 16.07 8.89 -12.53
N LEU A 291 17.02 7.98 -12.27
CA LEU A 291 16.76 6.68 -11.61
C LEU A 291 16.53 6.86 -10.11
N VAL A 292 17.40 7.62 -9.45
CA VAL A 292 17.36 7.83 -8.00
C VAL A 292 16.03 8.46 -7.56
N ILE A 293 15.41 9.27 -8.44
CA ILE A 293 14.19 10.02 -8.14
C ILE A 293 12.94 9.28 -8.61
N SER A 294 12.92 8.81 -9.87
CA SER A 294 11.69 8.29 -10.47
C SER A 294 11.25 6.95 -9.87
N ILE A 295 12.18 6.13 -9.39
CA ILE A 295 11.84 4.80 -8.86
C ILE A 295 11.12 4.90 -7.51
N PRO A 296 11.65 5.57 -6.47
CA PRO A 296 10.89 5.79 -5.24
C PRO A 296 9.57 6.51 -5.51
N LEU A 297 9.56 7.51 -6.39
CA LEU A 297 8.34 8.24 -6.73
C LEU A 297 7.28 7.34 -7.38
N SER A 298 7.68 6.38 -8.22
CA SER A 298 6.76 5.39 -8.81
C SER A 298 6.12 4.52 -7.74
N PHE A 299 6.91 4.04 -6.76
CA PHE A 299 6.38 3.26 -5.65
C PHE A 299 5.47 4.08 -4.75
N PHE A 300 5.83 5.32 -4.41
CA PHE A 300 4.95 6.21 -3.65
C PHE A 300 3.63 6.48 -4.37
N ALA A 301 3.70 6.74 -5.68
CA ALA A 301 2.49 6.91 -6.50
C ALA A 301 1.65 5.62 -6.56
N GLY A 302 2.29 4.46 -6.63
CA GLY A 302 1.62 3.16 -6.60
C GLY A 302 0.93 2.86 -5.28
N ILE A 303 1.61 3.12 -4.15
CA ILE A 303 1.04 2.98 -2.79
C ILE A 303 -0.14 3.93 -2.62
N GLY A 304 0.00 5.21 -3.01
CA GLY A 304 -1.09 6.18 -2.96
C GLY A 304 -2.27 5.79 -3.85
N GLY A 305 -2.00 5.25 -5.05
CA GLY A 305 -3.03 4.73 -5.94
C GLY A 305 -3.77 3.51 -5.35
N ALA A 306 -3.07 2.60 -4.67
CA ALA A 306 -3.65 1.45 -3.97
C ALA A 306 -4.51 1.90 -2.79
N SER A 307 -4.02 2.83 -1.99
CA SER A 307 -4.75 3.39 -0.84
C SER A 307 -6.06 4.05 -1.27
N ASN A 308 -6.09 4.78 -2.40
CA ASN A 308 -7.32 5.34 -3.00
C ASN A 308 -8.35 4.28 -3.41
N GLN A 309 -7.97 3.02 -3.49
CA GLN A 309 -8.86 1.90 -3.77
C GLN A 309 -9.16 1.08 -2.49
N GLY A 310 -8.84 1.61 -1.30
CA GLY A 310 -9.02 0.92 -0.03
C GLY A 310 -8.04 -0.24 0.19
N VAL A 311 -6.85 -0.18 -0.42
CA VAL A 311 -5.78 -1.17 -0.24
C VAL A 311 -4.57 -0.49 0.38
N LEU A 312 -4.30 -0.74 1.64
CA LEU A 312 -3.14 -0.22 2.36
C LEU A 312 -1.94 -1.13 2.19
N VAL A 313 -0.84 -0.59 1.70
CA VAL A 313 0.41 -1.33 1.49
C VAL A 313 1.49 -0.78 2.42
N LYS A 314 2.03 -1.59 3.32
CA LYS A 314 2.99 -1.18 4.36
C LYS A 314 4.41 -0.88 3.85
N GLY A 315 4.66 -0.95 2.55
CA GLY A 315 5.97 -0.60 2.00
C GLY A 315 6.14 -0.93 0.52
N SER A 316 7.11 -0.28 -0.12
CA SER A 316 7.44 -0.50 -1.52
C SER A 316 7.91 -1.93 -1.80
N SER A 317 8.57 -2.59 -0.81
CA SER A 317 8.96 -4.00 -0.90
C SER A 317 7.77 -4.93 -1.06
N TYR A 318 6.66 -4.66 -0.39
CA TYR A 318 5.45 -5.46 -0.47
C TYR A 318 4.68 -5.23 -1.77
N LEU A 319 4.68 -3.97 -2.27
CA LEU A 319 4.11 -3.67 -3.59
C LEU A 319 4.88 -4.40 -4.70
N GLU A 320 6.22 -4.41 -4.63
CA GLU A 320 7.08 -5.16 -5.56
C GLU A 320 6.82 -6.68 -5.47
N ALA A 321 6.75 -7.22 -4.25
CA ALA A 321 6.48 -8.63 -4.03
C ALA A 321 5.08 -9.02 -4.54
N LEU A 322 4.05 -8.19 -4.31
CA LEU A 322 2.69 -8.44 -4.79
C LEU A 322 2.61 -8.48 -6.33
N ALA A 323 3.40 -7.66 -7.03
CA ALA A 323 3.49 -7.72 -8.50
C ALA A 323 4.03 -9.07 -9.01
N GLU A 324 4.90 -9.73 -8.23
CA GLU A 324 5.50 -11.03 -8.55
C GLU A 324 4.65 -12.23 -8.07
N THR A 325 3.49 -12.00 -7.44
CA THR A 325 2.62 -13.05 -6.91
C THR A 325 2.15 -13.99 -8.00
N ASP A 326 2.34 -15.29 -7.76
CA ASP A 326 2.02 -16.42 -8.65
C ASP A 326 1.06 -17.41 -7.99
N ILE A 327 1.07 -17.47 -6.66
CA ILE A 327 0.19 -18.33 -5.85
C ILE A 327 -0.53 -17.44 -4.84
N VAL A 328 -1.86 -17.59 -4.77
CA VAL A 328 -2.67 -16.95 -3.73
C VAL A 328 -3.35 -18.04 -2.90
N VAL A 329 -3.12 -17.99 -1.61
CA VAL A 329 -3.68 -18.92 -0.62
C VAL A 329 -4.71 -18.17 0.22
N PHE A 330 -5.90 -18.72 0.35
CA PHE A 330 -7.00 -18.12 1.09
C PHE A 330 -7.30 -18.95 2.33
N ASP A 331 -7.53 -18.30 3.45
CA ASP A 331 -8.39 -18.90 4.47
C ASP A 331 -9.84 -18.95 3.95
N LYS A 332 -10.65 -19.88 4.44
CA LYS A 332 -12.07 -19.95 4.04
C LYS A 332 -12.91 -18.95 4.84
N THR A 333 -12.91 -19.11 6.16
CA THR A 333 -13.85 -18.43 7.06
C THR A 333 -13.48 -16.96 7.26
N GLY A 334 -14.45 -16.04 7.13
CA GLY A 334 -14.18 -14.61 7.23
C GLY A 334 -13.44 -14.00 6.03
N THR A 335 -12.83 -14.83 5.17
CA THR A 335 -12.07 -14.39 3.98
C THR A 335 -12.85 -14.55 2.69
N MET A 336 -13.22 -15.78 2.34
CA MET A 336 -14.05 -16.08 1.17
C MET A 336 -15.53 -16.17 1.53
N THR A 337 -15.82 -16.36 2.83
CA THR A 337 -17.15 -16.36 3.41
C THR A 337 -17.34 -15.16 4.33
N GLN A 338 -18.60 -14.89 4.68
CA GLN A 338 -18.94 -13.75 5.55
C GLN A 338 -18.65 -14.02 7.04
N GLY A 339 -18.34 -15.27 7.42
CA GLY A 339 -18.28 -15.71 8.82
C GLY A 339 -19.65 -15.69 9.51
N VAL A 340 -20.70 -15.53 8.73
CA VAL A 340 -22.09 -15.53 9.20
C VAL A 340 -22.75 -16.83 8.81
N PHE A 341 -23.10 -17.61 9.83
CA PHE A 341 -23.83 -18.85 9.64
C PHE A 341 -25.32 -18.55 9.48
N GLU A 342 -25.95 -19.12 8.44
CA GLU A 342 -27.39 -19.01 8.22
C GLU A 342 -28.00 -20.37 7.93
N VAL A 343 -29.26 -20.52 8.30
CA VAL A 343 -30.05 -21.71 7.95
C VAL A 343 -30.28 -21.75 6.45
N SER A 344 -29.59 -22.65 5.77
CA SER A 344 -29.67 -22.79 4.29
C SER A 344 -30.79 -23.74 3.86
N GLY A 345 -31.26 -24.61 4.74
CA GLY A 345 -32.35 -25.54 4.43
C GLY A 345 -32.83 -26.34 5.62
N VAL A 346 -34.03 -26.93 5.46
CA VAL A 346 -34.61 -27.91 6.40
C VAL A 346 -34.98 -29.13 5.60
N TYR A 347 -34.52 -30.29 6.06
CA TYR A 347 -34.63 -31.55 5.33
C TYR A 347 -35.18 -32.67 6.22
N ASN A 348 -35.86 -33.63 5.61
CA ASN A 348 -36.36 -34.82 6.26
C ASN A 348 -37.15 -34.55 7.54
N ASN A 349 -37.93 -33.46 7.54
CA ASN A 349 -38.71 -33.03 8.68
C ASN A 349 -40.02 -33.81 8.77
N THR A 350 -40.34 -34.29 9.97
CA THR A 350 -41.59 -34.97 10.32
C THR A 350 -42.65 -34.00 10.89
N ILE A 351 -42.21 -32.80 11.29
CA ILE A 351 -43.00 -31.69 11.79
C ILE A 351 -42.86 -30.48 10.86
N ASP A 352 -43.69 -29.47 11.07
CA ASP A 352 -43.60 -28.24 10.26
C ASP A 352 -42.22 -27.61 10.36
N LYS A 353 -41.76 -27.01 9.25
CA LYS A 353 -40.45 -26.38 9.12
C LYS A 353 -40.24 -25.26 10.15
N ASP A 354 -41.21 -24.40 10.33
CA ASP A 354 -41.12 -23.27 11.25
C ASP A 354 -41.13 -23.77 12.71
N GLU A 355 -41.87 -24.88 12.99
CA GLU A 355 -41.90 -25.52 14.29
C GLU A 355 -40.54 -26.20 14.62
N LEU A 356 -39.92 -26.85 13.64
CA LEU A 356 -38.60 -27.45 13.79
C LEU A 356 -37.52 -26.38 14.14
N ILE A 357 -37.51 -25.25 13.38
CA ILE A 357 -36.62 -24.13 13.65
C ILE A 357 -36.88 -23.53 15.02
N LYS A 358 -38.16 -23.40 15.42
CA LYS A 358 -38.55 -22.93 16.76
C LYS A 358 -37.96 -23.81 17.84
N TYR A 359 -38.18 -25.13 17.81
CA TYR A 359 -37.65 -26.03 18.85
C TYR A 359 -36.14 -25.99 18.92
N ALA A 360 -35.43 -25.99 17.78
CA ALA A 360 -34.00 -25.88 17.74
C ALA A 360 -33.48 -24.53 18.33
N ALA A 361 -34.11 -23.42 17.97
CA ALA A 361 -33.75 -22.08 18.45
C ALA A 361 -33.99 -21.94 19.97
N PHE A 362 -35.10 -22.50 20.47
CA PHE A 362 -35.39 -22.48 21.92
C PHE A 362 -34.40 -23.34 22.70
N ALA A 363 -34.12 -24.58 22.26
CA ALA A 363 -33.16 -25.47 22.91
C ALA A 363 -31.78 -24.84 22.99
N GLU A 364 -31.34 -24.13 21.94
CA GLU A 364 -30.04 -23.45 21.81
C GLU A 364 -30.04 -21.99 22.34
N SER A 365 -31.11 -21.56 23.02
CA SER A 365 -31.30 -20.15 23.42
C SER A 365 -30.33 -19.65 24.49
N TYR A 366 -29.69 -20.53 25.22
CA TYR A 366 -28.66 -20.22 26.24
C TYR A 366 -27.23 -20.34 25.69
N SER A 367 -27.03 -20.94 24.54
CA SER A 367 -25.72 -21.13 23.94
C SER A 367 -25.26 -19.85 23.19
N THR A 368 -23.99 -19.51 23.32
CA THR A 368 -23.36 -18.40 22.61
C THR A 368 -22.71 -18.86 21.30
N HIS A 369 -22.81 -20.13 20.97
CA HIS A 369 -22.20 -20.70 19.77
C HIS A 369 -22.76 -20.07 18.47
N PRO A 370 -21.95 -19.83 17.43
CA PRO A 370 -22.41 -19.23 16.17
C PRO A 370 -23.59 -19.97 15.52
N ILE A 371 -23.60 -21.30 15.61
CA ILE A 371 -24.70 -22.15 15.12
C ILE A 371 -26.00 -21.81 15.87
N SER A 372 -25.92 -21.68 17.20
CA SER A 372 -27.07 -21.36 18.05
C SER A 372 -27.65 -19.98 17.71
N LYS A 373 -26.77 -18.99 17.50
CA LYS A 373 -27.19 -17.64 17.03
C LYS A 373 -27.88 -17.67 15.67
N SER A 374 -27.42 -18.55 14.76
CA SER A 374 -28.03 -18.67 13.45
C SER A 374 -29.44 -19.28 13.51
N LEU A 375 -29.64 -20.26 14.40
CA LEU A 375 -30.96 -20.84 14.66
C LEU A 375 -31.93 -19.81 15.25
N GLN A 376 -31.46 -19.03 16.25
CA GLN A 376 -32.23 -17.96 16.87
C GLN A 376 -32.61 -16.87 15.84
N LYS A 377 -31.66 -16.48 14.98
CA LYS A 377 -31.91 -15.53 13.88
C LYS A 377 -32.94 -16.07 12.88
N ALA A 378 -32.84 -17.35 12.52
CA ALA A 378 -33.77 -17.98 11.59
C ALA A 378 -35.20 -18.06 12.15
N TYR A 379 -35.35 -18.22 13.47
CA TYR A 379 -36.65 -18.14 14.12
C TYR A 379 -37.29 -16.75 14.01
N GLY A 380 -36.47 -15.68 14.05
CA GLY A 380 -36.89 -14.30 13.73
C GLY A 380 -37.87 -13.65 14.69
N LYS A 381 -38.16 -14.29 15.84
CA LYS A 381 -39.06 -13.78 16.88
C LYS A 381 -38.32 -13.79 18.22
N GLU A 382 -38.82 -13.00 19.16
CA GLU A 382 -38.28 -12.99 20.51
C GLU A 382 -38.46 -14.35 21.19
N ILE A 383 -37.40 -14.87 21.80
CA ILE A 383 -37.40 -16.17 22.47
C ILE A 383 -37.71 -15.96 23.95
N ASP A 384 -38.87 -16.43 24.36
CA ASP A 384 -39.24 -16.47 25.79
C ASP A 384 -38.46 -17.60 26.48
N LYS A 385 -37.38 -17.22 27.13
CA LYS A 385 -36.51 -18.16 27.87
C LYS A 385 -37.17 -18.82 29.05
N THR A 386 -38.32 -18.32 29.55
CA THR A 386 -39.06 -18.96 30.63
C THR A 386 -39.71 -20.27 30.22
N LEU A 387 -39.89 -20.49 28.92
CA LEU A 387 -40.40 -21.72 28.34
C LEU A 387 -39.33 -22.81 28.14
N VAL A 388 -38.07 -22.54 28.52
CA VAL A 388 -36.94 -23.44 28.37
C VAL A 388 -36.38 -23.81 29.73
N THR A 389 -36.47 -25.10 30.08
CA THR A 389 -35.96 -25.66 31.33
C THR A 389 -35.06 -26.85 31.05
N ASP A 390 -34.37 -27.32 32.08
CA ASP A 390 -33.54 -28.55 32.05
C ASP A 390 -32.53 -28.58 30.90
N VAL A 391 -31.84 -27.44 30.69
CA VAL A 391 -30.86 -27.33 29.61
C VAL A 391 -29.59 -28.07 30.00
N GLU A 392 -29.24 -29.08 29.20
CA GLU A 392 -28.01 -29.86 29.30
C GLU A 392 -27.18 -29.70 28.02
N GLU A 393 -26.03 -29.05 28.13
CA GLU A 393 -25.08 -28.95 27.02
C GLU A 393 -24.14 -30.18 27.03
N ILE A 394 -24.16 -30.96 25.96
CA ILE A 394 -23.31 -32.15 25.78
C ILE A 394 -22.16 -31.74 24.87
N SER A 395 -20.99 -31.55 25.49
CA SER A 395 -19.79 -31.04 24.82
C SER A 395 -19.45 -31.81 23.54
N GLY A 396 -19.37 -31.09 22.40
CA GLY A 396 -19.06 -31.65 21.09
C GLY A 396 -20.18 -32.49 20.46
N GLU A 397 -21.38 -32.54 21.05
CA GLU A 397 -22.52 -33.31 20.51
C GLU A 397 -23.75 -32.43 20.26
N GLY A 398 -24.10 -31.50 21.17
CA GLY A 398 -25.27 -30.62 21.05
C GLY A 398 -25.92 -30.30 22.40
N VAL A 399 -27.19 -29.91 22.38
CA VAL A 399 -27.97 -29.47 23.54
C VAL A 399 -29.24 -30.30 23.69
N LYS A 400 -29.60 -30.63 24.91
CA LYS A 400 -30.92 -31.13 25.32
C LYS A 400 -31.60 -30.09 26.19
N ALA A 401 -32.89 -29.88 26.00
CA ALA A 401 -33.66 -28.96 26.82
C ALA A 401 -35.14 -29.38 26.84
N ASN A 402 -35.87 -28.96 27.87
CA ASN A 402 -37.32 -29.01 27.85
C ASN A 402 -37.86 -27.69 27.33
N VAL A 403 -38.57 -27.71 26.20
CA VAL A 403 -39.14 -26.55 25.55
C VAL A 403 -40.66 -26.63 25.59
N SER A 404 -41.31 -25.80 26.39
CA SER A 404 -42.77 -25.79 26.57
C SER A 404 -43.36 -27.17 26.95
N GLY A 405 -42.66 -27.93 27.80
CA GLY A 405 -43.08 -29.25 28.24
C GLY A 405 -42.73 -30.43 27.32
N ARG A 406 -42.00 -30.16 26.21
CA ARG A 406 -41.49 -31.20 25.31
C ARG A 406 -39.98 -31.34 25.45
N GLU A 407 -39.49 -32.58 25.47
CA GLU A 407 -38.05 -32.83 25.45
C GLU A 407 -37.51 -32.61 24.03
N VAL A 408 -36.59 -31.66 23.89
CA VAL A 408 -35.97 -31.31 22.60
C VAL A 408 -34.46 -31.57 22.69
N ALA A 409 -33.92 -32.29 21.70
CA ALA A 409 -32.49 -32.45 21.51
C ALA A 409 -32.09 -31.89 20.14
N ALA A 410 -31.13 -30.94 20.13
CA ALA A 410 -30.57 -30.37 18.93
C ALA A 410 -29.06 -30.59 18.90
N GLY A 411 -28.51 -31.18 17.82
CA GLY A 411 -27.07 -31.45 17.77
C GLY A 411 -26.63 -32.27 16.56
N ASN A 412 -25.44 -32.80 16.62
CA ASN A 412 -24.86 -33.55 15.52
C ASN A 412 -25.27 -35.04 15.52
N ARG A 413 -24.76 -35.81 14.55
CA ARG A 413 -25.03 -37.25 14.40
C ARG A 413 -24.64 -38.09 15.65
N LYS A 414 -23.63 -37.63 16.43
CA LYS A 414 -23.22 -38.34 17.65
C LYS A 414 -24.31 -38.25 18.70
N LEU A 415 -24.94 -37.08 18.85
CA LEU A 415 -26.06 -36.91 19.78
C LEU A 415 -27.24 -37.85 19.41
N MET A 416 -27.62 -37.94 18.14
CA MET A 416 -28.69 -38.81 17.68
C MET A 416 -28.39 -40.31 17.97
N ARG A 417 -27.15 -40.73 17.71
CA ARG A 417 -26.70 -42.09 18.04
C ARG A 417 -26.74 -42.39 19.56
N ARG A 418 -26.32 -41.41 20.37
CA ARG A 418 -26.35 -41.50 21.82
C ARG A 418 -27.78 -41.66 22.37
N LEU A 419 -28.73 -41.03 21.70
CA LEU A 419 -30.15 -41.12 22.01
C LEU A 419 -30.81 -42.40 21.44
N GLY A 420 -30.07 -43.21 20.68
CA GLY A 420 -30.59 -44.41 20.04
C GLY A 420 -31.58 -44.13 18.89
N LEU A 421 -31.54 -42.96 18.31
CA LEU A 421 -32.45 -42.54 17.26
C LEU A 421 -31.87 -42.80 15.87
N GLU A 422 -32.69 -43.33 14.99
CA GLU A 422 -32.39 -43.34 13.55
C GLU A 422 -32.56 -41.93 12.99
N TYR A 423 -31.57 -41.45 12.23
CA TYR A 423 -31.57 -40.13 11.62
C TYR A 423 -31.38 -40.22 10.11
N ALA A 424 -31.95 -39.30 9.40
CA ALA A 424 -31.80 -39.22 7.95
C ALA A 424 -30.41 -38.74 7.58
N GLU A 425 -29.76 -39.40 6.62
CA GLU A 425 -28.54 -38.88 5.98
C GLU A 425 -28.88 -37.79 5.00
N CYS A 426 -28.11 -36.71 5.05
CA CYS A 426 -28.23 -35.61 4.11
C CYS A 426 -26.86 -35.41 3.40
N ASN A 427 -26.90 -35.37 2.06
CA ASN A 427 -25.72 -35.17 1.24
C ASN A 427 -25.44 -33.68 0.95
N GLU A 428 -26.34 -32.79 1.42
CA GLU A 428 -26.17 -31.36 1.25
C GLU A 428 -24.99 -30.83 2.08
N VAL A 429 -24.36 -29.80 1.57
CA VAL A 429 -23.13 -29.22 2.11
C VAL A 429 -23.45 -28.20 3.18
N GLY A 430 -22.98 -28.43 4.39
CA GLY A 430 -23.17 -27.55 5.55
C GLY A 430 -23.05 -28.27 6.88
N THR A 431 -23.17 -27.50 7.96
CA THR A 431 -23.26 -28.05 9.33
C THR A 431 -24.67 -28.57 9.53
N GLN A 432 -24.76 -29.86 9.83
CA GLN A 432 -26.01 -30.55 10.01
C GLN A 432 -26.41 -30.53 11.49
N VAL A 433 -27.52 -29.89 11.83
CA VAL A 433 -28.15 -29.89 13.14
C VAL A 433 -29.37 -30.77 13.07
N HIS A 434 -29.25 -32.00 13.64
CA HIS A 434 -30.37 -32.93 13.78
C HIS A 434 -31.19 -32.52 14.99
N VAL A 435 -32.49 -32.57 14.85
CA VAL A 435 -33.43 -32.23 15.92
C VAL A 435 -34.30 -33.44 16.23
N ALA A 436 -34.44 -33.73 17.51
CA ALA A 436 -35.39 -34.74 18.03
C ALA A 436 -36.32 -34.07 19.03
N VAL A 437 -37.61 -34.49 19.04
CA VAL A 437 -38.65 -33.98 19.94
C VAL A 437 -39.36 -35.19 20.56
N ASP A 438 -39.48 -35.19 21.88
CA ASP A 438 -40.13 -36.26 22.66
C ASP A 438 -39.58 -37.68 22.36
N GLY A 439 -38.26 -37.79 22.17
CA GLY A 439 -37.61 -39.05 21.85
C GLY A 439 -37.81 -39.56 20.42
N ALA A 440 -38.38 -38.77 19.53
CA ALA A 440 -38.52 -39.08 18.11
C ALA A 440 -37.72 -38.11 17.22
N TYR A 441 -37.12 -38.63 16.14
CA TYR A 441 -36.41 -37.79 15.17
C TYR A 441 -37.38 -36.85 14.45
N ALA A 442 -37.13 -35.56 14.56
CA ALA A 442 -38.03 -34.50 14.01
C ALA A 442 -37.56 -33.92 12.66
N GLY A 443 -36.25 -33.93 12.40
CA GLY A 443 -35.71 -33.43 11.13
C GLY A 443 -34.27 -32.93 11.23
N LEU A 444 -33.80 -32.35 10.11
CA LEU A 444 -32.45 -31.81 9.96
C LEU A 444 -32.52 -30.35 9.54
N ILE A 445 -31.78 -29.51 10.23
CA ILE A 445 -31.52 -28.12 9.84
C ILE A 445 -30.09 -28.04 9.30
N LEU A 446 -29.94 -27.55 8.08
CA LEU A 446 -28.65 -27.31 7.46
C LEU A 446 -28.25 -25.86 7.66
N ILE A 447 -27.06 -25.65 8.18
CA ILE A 447 -26.47 -24.33 8.43
C ILE A 447 -25.22 -24.21 7.59
N SER A 448 -25.14 -23.15 6.81
CA SER A 448 -24.00 -22.87 5.93
C SER A 448 -23.43 -21.49 6.20
N ASP A 449 -22.12 -21.38 6.05
CA ASP A 449 -21.44 -20.09 6.03
C ASP A 449 -21.58 -19.48 4.63
N LEU A 450 -22.10 -18.26 4.56
CA LEU A 450 -22.41 -17.61 3.29
C LEU A 450 -21.13 -17.13 2.57
N LEU A 451 -21.03 -17.43 1.29
CA LEU A 451 -19.98 -16.88 0.44
C LEU A 451 -20.12 -15.34 0.33
N LYS A 452 -18.99 -14.63 0.30
CA LYS A 452 -18.99 -13.20 0.02
C LYS A 452 -19.48 -12.94 -1.41
N PRO A 453 -20.20 -11.85 -1.67
CA PRO A 453 -20.85 -11.59 -2.97
C PRO A 453 -19.88 -11.67 -4.16
N HIS A 454 -18.66 -11.20 -4.02
CA HIS A 454 -17.67 -11.13 -5.10
C HIS A 454 -16.61 -12.23 -5.04
N ALA A 455 -16.73 -13.23 -4.17
CA ALA A 455 -15.70 -14.26 -3.96
C ALA A 455 -15.35 -15.02 -5.25
N LYS A 456 -16.36 -15.48 -6.00
CA LYS A 456 -16.14 -16.16 -7.28
C LYS A 456 -15.50 -15.26 -8.32
N GLN A 457 -16.00 -14.04 -8.46
CA GLN A 457 -15.45 -13.05 -9.40
C GLN A 457 -14.00 -12.71 -9.05
N ALA A 458 -13.65 -12.63 -7.75
CA ALA A 458 -12.29 -12.38 -7.31
C ALA A 458 -11.31 -13.47 -7.80
N ILE A 459 -11.69 -14.75 -7.70
CA ILE A 459 -10.87 -15.86 -8.21
C ILE A 459 -10.69 -15.77 -9.73
N GLU A 460 -11.75 -15.47 -10.48
CA GLU A 460 -11.66 -15.29 -11.93
C GLU A 460 -10.73 -14.14 -12.32
N GLU A 461 -10.88 -12.99 -11.65
CA GLU A 461 -10.03 -11.80 -11.90
C GLU A 461 -8.57 -12.03 -11.49
N LEU A 462 -8.30 -12.83 -10.46
CA LEU A 462 -6.93 -13.23 -10.11
C LEU A 462 -6.28 -14.08 -11.20
N LYS A 463 -7.02 -15.04 -11.75
CA LYS A 463 -6.56 -15.87 -12.88
C LYS A 463 -6.30 -15.01 -14.12
N LYS A 464 -7.20 -14.08 -14.46
CA LYS A 464 -7.00 -13.09 -15.54
C LYS A 464 -5.80 -12.18 -15.28
N ALA A 465 -5.59 -11.79 -14.02
CA ALA A 465 -4.39 -11.05 -13.63
C ALA A 465 -3.10 -11.89 -13.71
N GLY A 466 -3.16 -13.18 -14.05
CA GLY A 466 -2.01 -14.05 -14.24
C GLY A 466 -1.47 -14.68 -12.95
N VAL A 467 -2.32 -14.85 -11.94
CA VAL A 467 -2.07 -15.76 -10.82
C VAL A 467 -2.18 -17.20 -11.34
N ARG A 468 -1.16 -18.01 -11.13
CA ARG A 468 -1.09 -19.37 -11.69
C ARG A 468 -1.87 -20.37 -10.87
N LYS A 469 -1.92 -20.21 -9.56
CA LYS A 469 -2.55 -21.17 -8.65
C LYS A 469 -3.28 -20.46 -7.51
N THR A 470 -4.53 -20.84 -7.31
CA THR A 470 -5.34 -20.45 -6.16
C THR A 470 -5.51 -21.64 -5.23
N VAL A 471 -5.36 -21.43 -3.94
CA VAL A 471 -5.41 -22.50 -2.92
C VAL A 471 -6.33 -22.04 -1.79
N MET A 472 -7.12 -22.93 -1.22
CA MET A 472 -7.92 -22.69 -0.02
C MET A 472 -7.47 -23.58 1.12
N LEU A 473 -7.28 -23.02 2.31
CA LEU A 473 -7.01 -23.74 3.55
C LEU A 473 -8.22 -23.58 4.47
N THR A 474 -8.64 -24.66 5.11
CA THR A 474 -9.77 -24.63 6.04
C THR A 474 -9.69 -25.74 7.08
N GLY A 475 -10.25 -25.48 8.27
CA GLY A 475 -10.50 -26.52 9.30
C GLY A 475 -11.75 -27.35 9.07
N ASP A 476 -12.57 -27.01 8.06
CA ASP A 476 -13.81 -27.72 7.77
C ASP A 476 -13.58 -29.14 7.27
N ALA A 477 -14.65 -29.95 7.36
CA ALA A 477 -14.68 -31.29 6.79
C ALA A 477 -14.49 -31.25 5.26
N LYS A 478 -13.84 -32.28 4.75
CA LYS A 478 -13.41 -32.37 3.34
C LYS A 478 -14.57 -32.15 2.34
N ASN A 479 -15.75 -32.71 2.58
CA ASN A 479 -16.91 -32.55 1.69
C ASN A 479 -17.36 -31.09 1.57
N VAL A 480 -17.34 -30.33 2.66
CA VAL A 480 -17.69 -28.90 2.70
C VAL A 480 -16.63 -28.09 1.95
N ALA A 481 -15.37 -28.35 2.23
CA ALA A 481 -14.24 -27.67 1.61
C ALA A 481 -14.20 -27.88 0.08
N ASP A 482 -14.37 -29.13 -0.37
CA ASP A 482 -14.39 -29.49 -1.80
C ASP A 482 -15.55 -28.82 -2.54
N ALA A 483 -16.74 -28.73 -1.92
CA ALA A 483 -17.90 -28.07 -2.52
C ALA A 483 -17.68 -26.56 -2.70
N VAL A 484 -17.20 -25.87 -1.68
CA VAL A 484 -16.87 -24.44 -1.74
C VAL A 484 -15.78 -24.18 -2.78
N ALA A 485 -14.71 -24.99 -2.79
CA ALA A 485 -13.63 -24.85 -3.76
C ALA A 485 -14.12 -25.02 -5.21
N LYS A 486 -15.03 -25.97 -5.45
CA LYS A 486 -15.64 -26.19 -6.76
C LYS A 486 -16.53 -25.01 -7.19
N GLU A 487 -17.34 -24.47 -6.28
CA GLU A 487 -18.22 -23.32 -6.55
C GLU A 487 -17.43 -22.06 -6.90
N LEU A 488 -16.33 -21.81 -6.18
CA LEU A 488 -15.43 -20.68 -6.37
C LEU A 488 -14.42 -20.91 -7.51
N ASN A 489 -14.33 -22.11 -8.08
CA ASN A 489 -13.34 -22.47 -9.09
C ASN A 489 -11.87 -22.31 -8.59
N ILE A 490 -11.59 -22.73 -7.35
CA ILE A 490 -10.26 -22.74 -6.74
C ILE A 490 -9.50 -23.99 -7.20
N ASP A 491 -8.18 -23.86 -7.45
CA ASP A 491 -7.38 -24.92 -8.08
C ASP A 491 -6.99 -26.05 -7.11
N ALA A 492 -6.86 -25.76 -5.83
CA ALA A 492 -6.54 -26.76 -4.81
C ALA A 492 -7.16 -26.38 -3.45
N VAL A 493 -7.57 -27.38 -2.67
CA VAL A 493 -8.10 -27.19 -1.33
C VAL A 493 -7.47 -28.18 -0.36
N TYR A 494 -7.21 -27.72 0.86
CA TYR A 494 -6.75 -28.53 1.98
C TYR A 494 -7.71 -28.29 3.16
N SER A 495 -8.31 -29.37 3.61
CA SER A 495 -9.37 -29.40 4.63
C SER A 495 -8.87 -30.01 5.93
N GLU A 496 -9.68 -29.91 6.98
CA GLU A 496 -9.45 -30.53 8.30
C GLU A 496 -8.14 -30.08 8.96
N LEU A 497 -7.66 -28.86 8.65
CA LEU A 497 -6.41 -28.31 9.13
C LEU A 497 -6.58 -27.65 10.49
N LEU A 498 -5.68 -27.96 11.41
CA LEU A 498 -5.47 -27.18 12.63
C LEU A 498 -4.63 -25.91 12.29
N PRO A 499 -4.61 -24.88 13.15
CA PRO A 499 -3.83 -23.67 12.90
C PRO A 499 -2.34 -23.93 12.58
N ALA A 500 -1.70 -24.88 13.27
CA ALA A 500 -0.32 -25.26 13.00
C ALA A 500 -0.14 -25.94 11.63
N ASP A 501 -1.13 -26.72 11.20
CA ASP A 501 -1.10 -27.40 9.90
C ASP A 501 -1.22 -26.41 8.74
N LYS A 502 -1.98 -25.31 8.92
CA LYS A 502 -2.05 -24.22 7.94
C LYS A 502 -0.67 -23.61 7.70
N VAL A 503 0.11 -23.34 8.77
CA VAL A 503 1.47 -22.82 8.67
C VAL A 503 2.36 -23.77 7.89
N SER A 504 2.38 -25.05 8.29
CA SER A 504 3.19 -26.10 7.63
C SER A 504 2.82 -26.24 6.14
N LYS A 505 1.54 -26.10 5.81
CA LYS A 505 1.08 -26.19 4.42
C LYS A 505 1.52 -24.99 3.58
N VAL A 506 1.53 -23.81 4.16
CA VAL A 506 2.08 -22.61 3.49
C VAL A 506 3.58 -22.75 3.28
N GLU A 507 4.32 -23.30 4.25
CA GLU A 507 5.76 -23.57 4.11
C GLU A 507 6.04 -24.58 2.98
N GLU A 508 5.28 -25.66 2.89
CA GLU A 508 5.37 -26.62 1.79
C GLU A 508 5.14 -25.94 0.42
N LEU A 509 4.14 -25.07 0.32
CA LEU A 509 3.86 -24.31 -0.91
C LEU A 509 4.95 -23.31 -1.24
N LEU A 510 5.61 -22.71 -0.22
CA LEU A 510 6.75 -21.81 -0.38
C LEU A 510 7.98 -22.52 -0.94
N GLU A 511 8.23 -23.77 -0.53
CA GLU A 511 9.34 -24.58 -1.04
C GLU A 511 9.14 -24.98 -2.51
N HIS A 512 7.90 -25.27 -2.90
CA HIS A 512 7.56 -25.75 -4.25
C HIS A 512 7.27 -24.63 -5.27
N LYS A 513 7.33 -23.35 -4.88
CA LYS A 513 7.13 -22.24 -5.80
C LYS A 513 8.35 -21.98 -6.68
N LYS A 514 8.16 -21.32 -7.82
CA LYS A 514 9.27 -20.85 -8.68
C LYS A 514 10.13 -19.83 -7.94
N SER A 515 11.46 -19.94 -8.04
CA SER A 515 12.46 -19.17 -7.30
C SER A 515 12.25 -17.64 -7.26
N LYS A 516 11.71 -17.04 -8.33
CA LYS A 516 11.47 -15.57 -8.40
C LYS A 516 10.03 -15.18 -8.13
N LYS A 517 9.15 -16.15 -7.88
CA LYS A 517 7.72 -15.90 -7.69
C LYS A 517 7.36 -15.86 -6.22
N LYS A 518 6.24 -15.19 -5.91
CA LYS A 518 5.77 -14.93 -4.56
C LYS A 518 4.46 -15.63 -4.27
N LEU A 519 4.29 -16.03 -3.01
CA LEU A 519 3.06 -16.55 -2.45
C LEU A 519 2.44 -15.49 -1.54
N ALA A 520 1.17 -15.15 -1.83
CA ALA A 520 0.36 -14.32 -0.94
C ALA A 520 -0.61 -15.20 -0.16
N PHE A 521 -0.71 -14.97 1.15
CA PHE A 521 -1.74 -15.56 2.00
C PHE A 521 -2.76 -14.49 2.36
N VAL A 522 -4.05 -14.83 2.27
CA VAL A 522 -5.18 -13.94 2.56
C VAL A 522 -5.98 -14.54 3.69
N GLY A 523 -6.17 -13.78 4.77
CA GLY A 523 -6.92 -14.18 5.95
C GLY A 523 -7.61 -13.02 6.64
N ASP A 524 -8.44 -13.31 7.65
CA ASP A 524 -9.12 -12.31 8.49
C ASP A 524 -8.21 -11.75 9.60
N GLY A 525 -7.11 -12.40 9.86
CA GLY A 525 -6.00 -11.95 10.69
C GLY A 525 -6.07 -12.29 12.17
N ILE A 526 -7.21 -12.62 12.74
CA ILE A 526 -7.31 -12.91 14.19
C ILE A 526 -6.65 -14.27 14.49
N ASN A 527 -7.04 -15.31 13.74
CA ASN A 527 -6.53 -16.66 13.93
C ASN A 527 -5.34 -16.99 13.01
N ASP A 528 -5.17 -16.22 11.94
CA ASP A 528 -4.22 -16.50 10.87
C ASP A 528 -2.93 -15.65 10.96
N ALA A 529 -2.74 -14.86 12.02
CA ALA A 529 -1.54 -14.02 12.20
C ALA A 529 -0.21 -14.78 12.02
N PRO A 530 -0.04 -16.02 12.53
CA PRO A 530 1.16 -16.81 12.28
C PRO A 530 1.35 -17.16 10.79
N VAL A 531 0.27 -17.44 10.07
CA VAL A 531 0.30 -17.80 8.66
C VAL A 531 0.57 -16.57 7.79
N LEU A 532 -0.07 -15.42 8.11
CA LEU A 532 0.15 -14.12 7.46
C LEU A 532 1.63 -13.72 7.52
N SER A 533 2.24 -13.84 8.70
CA SER A 533 3.65 -13.50 8.90
C SER A 533 4.62 -14.47 8.21
N ARG A 534 4.20 -15.70 7.95
CA ARG A 534 5.05 -16.74 7.34
C ARG A 534 5.06 -16.70 5.82
N ALA A 535 4.00 -16.23 5.19
CA ALA A 535 3.89 -16.07 3.75
C ALA A 535 4.93 -15.06 3.20
N ASP A 536 5.20 -15.07 1.87
CA ASP A 536 5.99 -13.98 1.27
C ASP A 536 5.26 -12.63 1.38
N ILE A 537 3.91 -12.66 1.41
CA ILE A 537 3.04 -11.49 1.57
C ILE A 537 1.81 -11.93 2.36
N GLY A 538 1.58 -11.31 3.50
CA GLY A 538 0.34 -11.44 4.26
C GLY A 538 -0.66 -10.35 3.86
N ILE A 539 -1.89 -10.73 3.52
CA ILE A 539 -2.99 -9.82 3.17
C ILE A 539 -4.11 -10.03 4.20
N ALA A 540 -4.41 -9.02 4.98
CA ALA A 540 -5.54 -9.04 5.91
C ALA A 540 -6.78 -8.44 5.25
N MET A 541 -7.93 -9.09 5.45
CA MET A 541 -9.24 -8.65 4.97
C MET A 541 -10.07 -8.03 6.09
N GLY A 542 -10.88 -7.01 5.75
CA GLY A 542 -11.85 -6.42 6.67
C GLY A 542 -11.26 -5.85 7.95
N ALA A 543 -10.02 -5.40 7.91
CA ALA A 543 -9.20 -5.11 9.08
C ALA A 543 -9.63 -3.89 9.90
N LEU A 544 -10.75 -3.25 9.58
CA LEU A 544 -11.28 -2.11 10.34
C LEU A 544 -11.66 -2.45 11.79
N GLY A 545 -11.64 -3.74 12.18
CA GLY A 545 -11.95 -4.20 13.52
C GLY A 545 -10.88 -5.04 14.22
N SER A 546 -9.79 -5.45 13.55
CA SER A 546 -8.78 -6.35 14.13
C SER A 546 -7.38 -5.73 14.12
N ASP A 547 -6.95 -5.22 15.27
CA ASP A 547 -5.61 -4.67 15.45
C ASP A 547 -4.51 -5.70 15.20
N ALA A 548 -4.72 -6.95 15.63
CA ALA A 548 -3.78 -8.05 15.42
C ALA A 548 -3.60 -8.38 13.92
N ALA A 549 -4.67 -8.27 13.12
CA ALA A 549 -4.61 -8.46 11.67
C ALA A 549 -3.82 -7.35 11.00
N ILE A 550 -4.11 -6.10 11.39
CA ILE A 550 -3.39 -4.94 10.86
C ILE A 550 -1.90 -5.08 11.15
N GLU A 551 -1.51 -5.50 12.36
CA GLU A 551 -0.10 -5.63 12.73
C GLU A 551 0.62 -6.75 11.97
N ALA A 552 0.00 -7.91 11.85
CA ALA A 552 0.60 -9.11 11.25
C ALA A 552 0.70 -9.07 9.72
N ALA A 553 -0.20 -8.37 9.03
CA ALA A 553 -0.24 -8.33 7.57
C ALA A 553 0.70 -7.29 6.97
N ASP A 554 1.15 -7.53 5.74
CA ASP A 554 1.93 -6.60 4.91
C ASP A 554 1.04 -5.68 4.07
N ILE A 555 -0.16 -6.15 3.77
CA ILE A 555 -1.20 -5.45 3.02
C ILE A 555 -2.52 -5.61 3.77
N VAL A 556 -3.26 -4.52 3.86
CA VAL A 556 -4.55 -4.49 4.56
C VAL A 556 -5.62 -4.03 3.58
N LEU A 557 -6.66 -4.81 3.40
CA LEU A 557 -7.87 -4.42 2.69
C LEU A 557 -8.82 -3.76 3.67
N MET A 558 -9.22 -2.51 3.38
CA MET A 558 -10.01 -1.68 4.28
C MET A 558 -11.46 -2.15 4.38
N ASP A 559 -11.95 -2.82 3.37
CA ASP A 559 -13.25 -3.46 3.33
C ASP A 559 -13.13 -4.97 3.16
N ASP A 560 -14.27 -5.63 3.21
CA ASP A 560 -14.38 -7.09 3.18
C ASP A 560 -14.57 -7.66 1.76
N ASP A 561 -14.25 -6.86 0.70
CA ASP A 561 -14.42 -7.30 -0.69
C ASP A 561 -13.17 -8.03 -1.23
N PRO A 562 -13.22 -9.36 -1.45
CA PRO A 562 -12.11 -10.12 -2.00
C PRO A 562 -11.69 -9.70 -3.42
N LEU A 563 -12.54 -8.98 -4.16
CA LEU A 563 -12.21 -8.46 -5.49
C LEU A 563 -11.03 -7.47 -5.44
N LYS A 564 -10.83 -6.79 -4.32
CA LYS A 564 -9.71 -5.84 -4.13
C LYS A 564 -8.33 -6.50 -4.16
N ILE A 565 -8.23 -7.80 -3.88
CA ILE A 565 -6.97 -8.54 -4.00
C ILE A 565 -6.48 -8.52 -5.46
N SER A 566 -7.39 -8.77 -6.41
CA SER A 566 -7.06 -8.73 -7.83
C SER A 566 -6.67 -7.33 -8.29
N LYS A 567 -7.35 -6.29 -7.79
CA LYS A 567 -7.03 -4.88 -8.06
C LYS A 567 -5.65 -4.52 -7.49
N ALA A 568 -5.34 -4.94 -6.28
CA ALA A 568 -4.04 -4.72 -5.65
C ALA A 568 -2.89 -5.31 -6.48
N ILE A 569 -3.03 -6.54 -6.98
CA ILE A 569 -2.06 -7.19 -7.87
C ILE A 569 -1.91 -6.42 -9.19
N LYS A 570 -3.01 -5.98 -9.82
CA LYS A 570 -2.99 -5.20 -11.06
C LYS A 570 -2.28 -3.85 -10.87
N ILE A 571 -2.57 -3.16 -9.77
CA ILE A 571 -1.91 -1.88 -9.40
C ILE A 571 -0.41 -2.09 -9.22
N SER A 572 -0.03 -3.12 -8.47
CA SER A 572 1.38 -3.46 -8.21
C SER A 572 2.14 -3.77 -9.49
N ARG A 573 1.55 -4.55 -10.40
CA ARG A 573 2.14 -4.86 -11.72
C ARG A 573 2.27 -3.64 -12.61
N LYS A 574 1.29 -2.73 -12.59
CA LYS A 574 1.38 -1.45 -13.31
C LYS A 574 2.50 -0.59 -12.75
N CYS A 575 2.59 -0.48 -11.43
CA CYS A 575 3.66 0.26 -10.76
C CYS A 575 5.04 -0.28 -11.15
N LEU A 576 5.24 -1.59 -11.03
CA LEU A 576 6.51 -2.23 -11.36
C LEU A 576 6.88 -2.09 -12.85
N ARG A 577 5.89 -2.15 -13.75
CA ARG A 577 6.10 -1.87 -15.18
C ARG A 577 6.64 -0.46 -15.39
N ILE A 578 6.04 0.55 -14.77
CA ILE A 578 6.48 1.95 -14.85
C ILE A 578 7.90 2.10 -14.30
N VAL A 579 8.23 1.41 -13.20
CA VAL A 579 9.60 1.38 -12.66
C VAL A 579 10.59 0.85 -13.71
N TYR A 580 10.30 -0.28 -14.36
CA TYR A 580 11.17 -0.82 -15.41
C TYR A 580 11.22 0.05 -16.65
N GLU A 581 10.11 0.65 -17.09
CA GLU A 581 10.09 1.62 -18.18
C GLU A 581 11.07 2.77 -17.89
N ASN A 582 11.04 3.33 -16.67
CA ASN A 582 11.95 4.39 -16.27
C ASN A 582 13.42 3.93 -16.21
N ILE A 583 13.68 2.71 -15.71
CA ILE A 583 15.04 2.14 -15.64
C ILE A 583 15.63 1.99 -17.06
N TYR A 584 14.93 1.31 -17.95
CA TYR A 584 15.45 1.05 -19.30
C TYR A 584 15.58 2.32 -20.12
N PHE A 585 14.61 3.22 -20.02
CA PHE A 585 14.64 4.51 -20.70
C PHE A 585 15.82 5.37 -20.24
N ALA A 586 15.97 5.56 -18.92
CA ALA A 586 17.04 6.39 -18.39
C ALA A 586 18.43 5.81 -18.67
N ILE A 587 18.63 4.51 -18.50
CA ILE A 587 19.91 3.87 -18.81
C ILE A 587 20.22 3.93 -20.30
N GLY A 588 19.24 3.65 -21.16
CA GLY A 588 19.41 3.66 -22.62
C GLY A 588 19.85 5.03 -23.15
N ILE A 589 19.12 6.09 -22.77
CA ILE A 589 19.50 7.45 -23.19
C ILE A 589 20.88 7.84 -22.64
N LYS A 590 21.16 7.52 -21.37
CA LYS A 590 22.47 7.85 -20.78
C LYS A 590 23.62 7.15 -21.49
N LEU A 591 23.51 5.87 -21.81
CA LEU A 591 24.55 5.14 -22.53
C LEU A 591 24.81 5.78 -23.91
N ILE A 592 23.76 6.13 -24.65
CA ILE A 592 23.90 6.82 -25.95
C ILE A 592 24.61 8.15 -25.76
N CYS A 593 24.18 8.99 -24.82
CA CYS A 593 24.77 10.30 -24.59
C CYS A 593 26.21 10.22 -24.06
N LEU A 594 26.56 9.21 -23.24
CA LEU A 594 27.95 8.98 -22.79
C LEU A 594 28.88 8.64 -23.95
N VAL A 595 28.44 7.79 -24.88
CA VAL A 595 29.24 7.47 -26.09
C VAL A 595 29.39 8.72 -26.94
N LEU A 596 28.32 9.47 -27.20
CA LEU A 596 28.36 10.72 -27.98
C LEU A 596 29.26 11.79 -27.31
N GLY A 597 29.24 11.86 -25.98
CA GLY A 597 30.12 12.76 -25.21
C GLY A 597 31.59 12.37 -25.30
N ALA A 598 31.90 11.09 -25.18
CA ALA A 598 33.29 10.59 -25.30
C ALA A 598 33.88 10.81 -26.69
N ILE A 599 33.08 10.64 -27.76
CA ILE A 599 33.48 10.89 -29.16
C ILE A 599 33.58 12.42 -29.42
N GLY A 600 32.94 13.27 -28.61
CA GLY A 600 32.94 14.74 -28.76
C GLY A 600 31.84 15.29 -29.67
N ILE A 601 30.80 14.49 -29.96
CA ILE A 601 29.61 14.92 -30.70
C ILE A 601 28.62 15.64 -29.77
N ALA A 602 28.48 15.13 -28.52
CA ALA A 602 27.62 15.74 -27.53
C ALA A 602 28.34 16.92 -26.87
N ASN A 603 27.68 18.06 -26.86
CA ASN A 603 28.08 19.26 -26.14
C ASN A 603 27.39 19.31 -24.75
N MET A 604 27.69 20.34 -23.98
CA MET A 604 27.14 20.53 -22.63
C MET A 604 25.61 20.63 -22.62
N TRP A 605 24.96 21.14 -23.64
CA TRP A 605 23.49 21.24 -23.77
C TRP A 605 22.84 19.85 -23.91
N VAL A 606 23.46 18.96 -24.69
CA VAL A 606 23.03 17.56 -24.80
C VAL A 606 23.21 16.84 -23.47
N ALA A 607 24.29 17.13 -22.75
CA ALA A 607 24.54 16.60 -21.41
C ALA A 607 23.43 17.00 -20.42
N ILE A 608 23.05 18.27 -20.40
CA ILE A 608 21.97 18.80 -19.58
C ILE A 608 20.64 18.11 -19.92
N PHE A 609 20.32 17.99 -21.21
CA PHE A 609 19.10 17.30 -21.64
C PHE A 609 19.11 15.83 -21.21
N ALA A 610 20.23 15.14 -21.35
CA ALA A 610 20.38 13.74 -20.95
C ALA A 610 20.22 13.53 -19.43
N ASP A 611 20.48 14.53 -18.62
CA ASP A 611 20.29 14.47 -17.18
C ASP A 611 18.92 14.99 -16.74
N VAL A 612 18.66 16.28 -16.95
CA VAL A 612 17.43 16.95 -16.44
C VAL A 612 16.21 16.60 -17.27
N GLY A 613 16.33 16.56 -18.61
CA GLY A 613 15.21 16.23 -19.50
C GLY A 613 14.71 14.81 -19.28
N VAL A 614 15.62 13.86 -19.21
CA VAL A 614 15.28 12.45 -18.94
C VAL A 614 14.66 12.26 -17.56
N MET A 615 15.17 12.99 -16.55
CA MET A 615 14.60 12.98 -15.21
C MET A 615 13.16 13.49 -15.21
N VAL A 616 12.86 14.61 -15.87
CA VAL A 616 11.50 15.18 -15.95
C VAL A 616 10.55 14.19 -16.64
N ILE A 617 10.95 13.56 -17.73
CA ILE A 617 10.15 12.56 -18.43
C ILE A 617 9.88 11.36 -17.51
N ALA A 618 10.90 10.85 -16.82
CA ALA A 618 10.78 9.73 -15.90
C ALA A 618 9.87 10.04 -14.68
N VAL A 619 9.91 11.28 -14.16
CA VAL A 619 9.02 11.75 -13.09
C VAL A 619 7.56 11.82 -13.58
N ILE A 620 7.32 12.36 -14.78
CA ILE A 620 5.96 12.40 -15.36
C ILE A 620 5.44 10.98 -15.57
N ASN A 621 6.28 10.05 -16.05
CA ASN A 621 5.91 8.64 -16.18
C ASN A 621 5.59 8.01 -14.82
N ALA A 622 6.37 8.31 -13.77
CA ALA A 622 6.15 7.80 -12.41
C ALA A 622 4.78 8.20 -11.84
N ILE A 623 4.32 9.43 -12.11
CA ILE A 623 3.01 9.93 -11.65
C ILE A 623 1.85 9.10 -12.24
N ARG A 624 2.03 8.44 -13.39
CA ARG A 624 1.00 7.55 -13.99
C ARG A 624 0.63 6.37 -13.06
N ALA A 625 1.50 6.00 -12.13
CA ALA A 625 1.19 4.95 -11.14
C ALA A 625 0.07 5.35 -10.17
N LEU A 626 -0.21 6.65 -10.01
CA LEU A 626 -1.31 7.16 -9.18
C LEU A 626 -2.71 6.93 -9.81
N PHE A 627 -2.79 6.88 -11.15
CA PHE A 627 -4.06 6.79 -11.86
C PHE A 627 -4.51 5.34 -12.06
N VAL A 628 -5.30 4.82 -11.11
CA VAL A 628 -5.67 3.39 -11.01
C VAL A 628 -7.17 3.12 -11.22
N LYS A 629 -7.99 4.15 -11.50
CA LYS A 629 -9.46 4.02 -11.59
C LYS A 629 -9.96 3.02 -12.65
N ASN A 630 -9.18 2.73 -13.68
CA ASN A 630 -9.58 1.90 -14.83
C ASN A 630 -8.81 0.56 -14.89
N LEU A 631 -8.42 0.00 -13.76
CA LEU A 631 -7.67 -1.28 -13.69
C LEU A 631 -8.56 -2.47 -13.32
#